data_d8e39111b0e4ec3ce7dd6088c7779c63
#
_entry.id   d8e39111b0e4ec3ce7dd6088c7779c63
#
_cell.length_a   1.000
_cell.length_b   1.000
_cell.length_c   1.000
_cell.angle_alpha   90.00
_cell.angle_beta   90.00
_cell.angle_gamma   90.00
#
_symmetry.space_group_name_H-M   'P 1'
#
loop_
_entity.id
_entity.type
_entity.pdbx_description
1 polymer ?
#
loop_
_entity_poly.entity_id
_entity_poly.type
_entity_poly.pdbx_seq_one_letter_code
_entity_poly.pdbx_strand_id
1 'polypeptide(L)'
;MSAQYEKSCGAVVFTRTVEGFQYVIVQSLAGYYGFPKGHCEGDETEEETALREIAEETGLKVRLIPGFRCEDIHPIPQKPGIIKQIIYFLAEYDHQDVCYQREELSAVCLMTYETAMNAFQWQSSKVILTKANDYLSKMEINHV
;
A
#
# COMPACT_ATOMS: atom_id res chain seq x y z
N MET A 1 -7.19 21.72 22.14
CA MET A 1 -5.93 21.02 21.83
C MET A 1 -5.94 20.55 20.39
N SER A 2 -4.86 20.79 19.68
CA SER A 2 -4.73 20.33 18.31
C SER A 2 -4.49 18.81 18.29
N ALA A 3 -5.05 18.14 17.29
CA ALA A 3 -4.83 16.71 17.09
C ALA A 3 -3.37 16.46 16.68
N GLN A 4 -2.81 15.37 17.14
CA GLN A 4 -1.49 14.92 16.72
C GLN A 4 -1.67 13.84 15.64
N TYR A 5 -0.79 13.85 14.65
CA TYR A 5 -0.85 12.90 13.55
C TYR A 5 0.30 11.91 13.63
N GLU A 6 0.00 10.64 13.47
CA GLU A 6 1.00 9.61 13.18
C GLU A 6 0.96 9.37 11.68
N LYS A 7 2.05 9.73 10.99
CA LYS A 7 2.10 9.65 9.54
C LYS A 7 2.86 8.42 9.07
N SER A 8 2.23 7.67 8.19
CA SER A 8 2.83 6.54 7.48
C SER A 8 2.69 6.75 5.99
N CYS A 9 3.58 6.15 5.23
CA CYS A 9 3.52 6.18 3.77
C CYS A 9 3.76 4.78 3.23
N GLY A 10 3.11 4.49 2.12
CA GLY A 10 3.24 3.22 1.43
C GLY A 10 2.68 3.33 0.03
N ALA A 11 2.32 2.20 -0.55
CA ALA A 11 1.79 2.20 -1.90
C ALA A 11 0.91 0.99 -2.16
N VAL A 12 0.02 1.14 -3.13
CA VAL A 12 -0.59 0.01 -3.81
C VAL A 12 0.45 -0.44 -4.82
N VAL A 13 1.04 -1.60 -4.57
CA VAL A 13 2.12 -2.17 -5.39
C VAL A 13 1.52 -3.20 -6.32
N PHE A 14 1.85 -3.12 -7.62
CA PHE A 14 1.31 -4.05 -8.60
C PHE A 14 2.40 -4.55 -9.54
N THR A 15 2.10 -5.65 -10.20
CA THR A 15 2.89 -6.16 -11.31
C THR A 15 1.94 -6.58 -12.42
N ARG A 16 2.41 -6.55 -13.64
CA ARG A 16 1.63 -6.94 -14.83
C ARG A 16 1.87 -8.40 -15.14
N THR A 17 0.81 -9.14 -15.35
CA THR A 17 0.88 -10.54 -15.77
C THR A 17 0.09 -10.71 -17.06
N VAL A 18 0.23 -11.87 -17.69
CA VAL A 18 -0.56 -12.19 -18.90
C VAL A 18 -2.06 -12.18 -18.63
N GLU A 19 -2.45 -12.33 -17.37
CA GLU A 19 -3.87 -12.35 -16.97
C GLU A 19 -4.33 -11.00 -16.41
N GLY A 20 -3.47 -9.98 -16.41
CA GLY A 20 -3.79 -8.66 -15.91
C GLY A 20 -2.93 -8.25 -14.73
N PHE A 21 -3.42 -7.30 -13.95
CA PHE A 21 -2.68 -6.79 -12.79
C PHE A 21 -2.83 -7.71 -11.60
N GLN A 22 -1.73 -7.88 -10.86
CA GLN A 22 -1.75 -8.49 -9.55
C GLN A 22 -1.16 -7.52 -8.53
N TYR A 23 -1.74 -7.50 -7.36
CA TYR A 23 -1.40 -6.55 -6.29
C TYR A 23 -0.69 -7.25 -5.15
N VAL A 24 0.31 -6.57 -4.59
CA VAL A 24 1.04 -7.06 -3.43
C VAL A 24 0.24 -6.72 -2.18
N ILE A 25 -0.24 -7.75 -1.50
CA ILE A 25 -1.04 -7.59 -0.28
C ILE A 25 -0.27 -8.21 0.87
N VAL A 26 -0.10 -7.44 1.94
CA VAL A 26 0.57 -7.90 3.15
C VAL A 26 -0.47 -8.32 4.18
N GLN A 27 -0.12 -9.32 4.99
CA GLN A 27 -0.97 -9.72 6.12
C GLN A 27 -0.22 -9.45 7.42
N SER A 28 -0.85 -8.68 8.30
CA SER A 28 -0.29 -8.40 9.63
C SER A 28 -0.28 -9.65 10.49
N LEU A 29 0.48 -9.63 11.59
CA LEU A 29 0.51 -10.73 12.56
C LEU A 29 -0.88 -10.97 13.18
N ALA A 30 -1.72 -9.94 13.24
CA ALA A 30 -3.09 -10.05 13.72
C ALA A 30 -4.06 -10.63 12.68
N GLY A 31 -3.59 -10.87 11.45
CA GLY A 31 -4.40 -11.49 10.40
C GLY A 31 -5.10 -10.53 9.44
N TYR A 32 -4.85 -9.24 9.55
CA TYR A 32 -5.49 -8.25 8.68
C TYR A 32 -4.68 -8.03 7.40
N TYR A 33 -5.38 -7.91 6.28
CA TYR A 33 -4.77 -7.66 4.97
C TYR A 33 -4.72 -6.17 4.68
N GLY A 34 -3.65 -5.74 4.03
CA GLY A 34 -3.46 -4.34 3.68
C GLY A 34 -2.33 -4.16 2.68
N PHE A 35 -1.87 -2.92 2.55
CA PHE A 35 -0.79 -2.56 1.65
C PHE A 35 0.52 -2.36 2.43
N PRO A 36 1.68 -2.57 1.79
CA PRO A 36 2.95 -2.29 2.46
C PRO A 36 3.07 -0.79 2.76
N LYS A 37 3.43 -0.48 3.99
CA LYS A 37 3.55 0.89 4.49
C LYS A 37 4.29 0.91 5.81
N GLY A 38 4.70 2.10 6.22
CA GLY A 38 5.28 2.28 7.54
C GLY A 38 5.51 3.74 7.86
N HIS A 39 6.00 3.99 9.07
CA HIS A 39 6.18 5.34 9.60
C HIS A 39 7.28 6.12 8.90
N CYS A 40 7.03 7.41 8.69
CA CYS A 40 8.05 8.34 8.23
C CYS A 40 9.14 8.46 9.27
N GLU A 41 10.39 8.47 8.84
CA GLU A 41 11.55 8.61 9.71
C GLU A 41 12.35 9.85 9.35
N GLY A 42 12.71 10.63 10.38
CA GLY A 42 13.56 11.82 10.20
C GLY A 42 13.02 12.76 9.15
N ASP A 43 13.88 13.12 8.21
CA ASP A 43 13.56 14.08 7.15
C ASP A 43 13.12 13.41 5.85
N GLU A 44 12.73 12.16 5.89
CA GLU A 44 12.26 11.46 4.68
C GLU A 44 11.07 12.17 4.06
N THR A 45 11.09 12.24 2.72
CA THR A 45 9.90 12.63 1.99
C THR A 45 8.88 11.48 2.04
N GLU A 46 7.65 11.75 1.68
CA GLU A 46 6.61 10.72 1.60
C GLU A 46 7.04 9.59 0.66
N GLU A 47 7.59 9.95 -0.49
CA GLU A 47 8.05 8.97 -1.49
C GLU A 47 9.19 8.13 -0.95
N GLU A 48 10.17 8.74 -0.28
CA GLU A 48 11.29 8.03 0.31
C GLU A 48 10.83 7.02 1.37
N THR A 49 9.90 7.43 2.20
CA THR A 49 9.32 6.53 3.22
C THR A 49 8.63 5.34 2.56
N ALA A 50 7.80 5.61 1.54
CA ALA A 50 7.08 4.55 0.85
C ALA A 50 8.04 3.55 0.22
N LEU A 51 9.07 4.03 -0.49
CA LEU A 51 10.05 3.15 -1.14
C LEU A 51 10.81 2.31 -0.12
N ARG A 52 11.22 2.91 0.99
CA ARG A 52 11.95 2.20 2.05
C ARG A 52 11.09 1.13 2.70
N GLU A 53 9.87 1.47 3.08
CA GLU A 53 8.96 0.53 3.75
C GLU A 53 8.57 -0.63 2.85
N ILE A 54 8.34 -0.37 1.56
CA ILE A 54 8.05 -1.43 0.61
C ILE A 54 9.23 -2.40 0.51
N ALA A 55 10.45 -1.87 0.45
CA ALA A 55 11.65 -2.70 0.39
C ALA A 55 11.82 -3.52 1.66
N GLU A 56 11.59 -2.92 2.83
CA GLU A 56 11.70 -3.63 4.11
C GLU A 56 10.65 -4.73 4.26
N GLU A 57 9.39 -4.45 3.92
CA GLU A 57 8.29 -5.39 4.12
C GLU A 57 8.24 -6.48 3.06
N THR A 58 8.62 -6.19 1.83
CA THR A 58 8.41 -7.11 0.69
C THR A 58 9.68 -7.48 -0.05
N GLY A 59 10.79 -6.80 0.20
CA GLY A 59 12.02 -7.03 -0.54
C GLY A 59 12.03 -6.43 -1.95
N LEU A 60 10.95 -5.74 -2.35
CA LEU A 60 10.80 -5.26 -3.71
C LEU A 60 11.41 -3.88 -3.91
N LYS A 61 12.03 -3.68 -5.07
CA LYS A 61 12.40 -2.37 -5.58
C LYS A 61 11.35 -1.98 -6.61
N VAL A 62 10.63 -0.90 -6.30
CA VAL A 62 9.50 -0.47 -7.11
C VAL A 62 9.77 0.89 -7.73
N ARG A 63 9.01 1.22 -8.77
CA ARG A 63 9.00 2.58 -9.32
C ARG A 63 7.60 3.18 -9.11
N LEU A 64 7.57 4.38 -8.59
CA LEU A 64 6.32 5.08 -8.36
C LEU A 64 5.70 5.53 -9.67
N ILE A 65 4.40 5.35 -9.80
CA ILE A 65 3.64 5.81 -10.97
C ILE A 65 3.22 7.26 -10.71
N PRO A 66 3.62 8.21 -11.55
CA PRO A 66 3.26 9.61 -11.33
C PRO A 66 1.76 9.85 -11.35
N GLY A 67 1.32 10.82 -10.58
CA GLY A 67 -0.07 11.29 -10.61
C GLY A 67 -1.02 10.62 -9.65
N PHE A 68 -0.59 9.59 -8.93
CA PHE A 68 -1.44 8.91 -7.96
C PHE A 68 -0.92 9.17 -6.54
N ARG A 69 -1.78 9.73 -5.71
CA ARG A 69 -1.54 9.89 -4.28
C ARG A 69 -2.89 9.96 -3.60
N CYS A 70 -3.15 9.07 -2.68
CA CYS A 70 -4.37 9.14 -1.89
C CYS A 70 -4.05 9.01 -0.40
N GLU A 71 -5.02 9.37 0.41
CA GLU A 71 -4.82 9.51 1.83
C GLU A 71 -5.91 8.78 2.58
N ASP A 72 -5.53 8.07 3.63
CA ASP A 72 -6.45 7.45 4.57
C ASP A 72 -6.21 8.09 5.93
N ILE A 73 -7.25 8.68 6.51
CA ILE A 73 -7.17 9.34 7.82
C ILE A 73 -8.22 8.72 8.73
N HIS A 74 -7.79 8.27 9.90
CA HIS A 74 -8.72 7.75 10.89
C HIS A 74 -8.17 7.91 12.30
N PRO A 75 -9.06 8.04 13.30
CA PRO A 75 -8.61 8.10 14.69
C PRO A 75 -8.08 6.73 15.15
N ILE A 76 -7.22 6.76 16.14
CA ILE A 76 -6.73 5.54 16.78
C ILE A 76 -7.50 5.40 18.09
N PRO A 77 -8.41 4.41 18.22
CA PRO A 77 -9.24 4.28 19.43
C PRO A 77 -8.44 4.14 20.72
N GLN A 78 -7.28 3.48 20.67
CA GLN A 78 -6.44 3.24 21.82
C GLN A 78 -5.58 4.45 22.21
N LYS A 79 -5.57 5.49 21.38
CA LYS A 79 -4.75 6.69 21.60
C LYS A 79 -5.59 7.94 21.35
N PRO A 80 -6.41 8.37 22.33
CA PRO A 80 -7.25 9.55 22.16
C PRO A 80 -6.42 10.79 21.78
N GLY A 81 -6.92 11.57 20.85
CA GLY A 81 -6.24 12.77 20.37
C GLY A 81 -5.20 12.52 19.28
N ILE A 82 -4.98 11.28 18.89
CA ILE A 82 -4.04 10.92 17.84
C ILE A 82 -4.82 10.46 16.60
N ILE A 83 -4.44 11.00 15.45
CA ILE A 83 -5.05 10.65 14.17
C ILE A 83 -3.98 9.98 13.33
N LYS A 84 -4.31 8.83 12.78
CA LYS A 84 -3.43 8.13 11.86
C LYS A 84 -3.67 8.63 10.45
N GLN A 85 -2.60 9.07 9.81
CA GLN A 85 -2.59 9.54 8.44
C GLN A 85 -1.71 8.60 7.62
N ILE A 86 -2.26 8.01 6.58
CA ILE A 86 -1.51 7.11 5.70
C ILE A 86 -1.59 7.64 4.28
N ILE A 87 -0.43 7.86 3.68
CA ILE A 87 -0.32 8.29 2.29
C ILE A 87 -0.01 7.07 1.45
N TYR A 88 -0.80 6.82 0.42
CA TYR A 88 -0.60 5.72 -0.51
C TYR A 88 -0.29 6.24 -1.90
N PHE A 89 0.83 5.78 -2.44
CA PHE A 89 1.19 5.96 -3.84
C PHE A 89 0.78 4.72 -4.63
N LEU A 90 1.08 4.72 -5.91
CA LEU A 90 0.93 3.57 -6.79
C LEU A 90 2.31 3.22 -7.30
N ALA A 91 2.68 1.95 -7.26
CA ALA A 91 4.04 1.52 -7.59
C ALA A 91 4.03 0.22 -8.37
N GLU A 92 4.95 0.11 -9.30
CA GLU A 92 5.07 -1.08 -10.15
C GLU A 92 6.43 -1.74 -9.96
N TYR A 93 6.45 -3.08 -10.04
CA TYR A 93 7.69 -3.82 -10.09
C TYR A 93 7.63 -4.89 -11.18
N ASP A 94 8.82 -5.33 -11.63
CA ASP A 94 8.97 -6.37 -12.65
C ASP A 94 10.00 -7.41 -12.20
N HIS A 95 9.77 -8.67 -12.52
CA HIS A 95 10.76 -9.76 -12.44
C HIS A 95 11.52 -9.84 -11.11
N GLN A 96 10.82 -9.71 -10.01
CA GLN A 96 11.39 -9.84 -8.67
C GLN A 96 10.55 -10.79 -7.85
N ASP A 97 11.20 -11.50 -6.94
CA ASP A 97 10.51 -12.35 -5.98
C ASP A 97 10.26 -11.59 -4.70
N VAL A 98 9.11 -11.84 -4.10
CA VAL A 98 8.72 -11.23 -2.84
C VAL A 98 9.45 -11.95 -1.70
N CYS A 99 9.98 -11.16 -0.75
CA CYS A 99 10.63 -11.67 0.44
C CYS A 99 10.18 -10.79 1.61
N TYR A 100 9.70 -11.39 2.70
CA TYR A 100 9.14 -10.59 3.80
C TYR A 100 9.74 -10.95 5.15
N GLN A 101 9.62 -10.01 6.09
CA GLN A 101 10.10 -10.18 7.46
C GLN A 101 9.01 -10.83 8.31
N ARG A 102 9.27 -12.05 8.74
CA ARG A 102 8.31 -12.86 9.51
C ARG A 102 8.00 -12.30 10.89
N GLU A 103 8.88 -11.47 11.41
CA GLU A 103 8.68 -10.84 12.71
C GLU A 103 7.58 -9.78 12.68
N GLU A 104 7.32 -9.19 11.51
CA GLU A 104 6.36 -8.10 11.35
C GLU A 104 5.10 -8.52 10.59
N LEU A 105 5.23 -9.50 9.70
CA LEU A 105 4.14 -9.90 8.81
C LEU A 105 3.94 -11.41 8.84
N SER A 106 2.69 -11.82 8.73
CA SER A 106 2.34 -13.24 8.58
C SER A 106 2.54 -13.72 7.16
N ALA A 107 2.33 -12.85 6.17
CA ALA A 107 2.43 -13.23 4.77
C ALA A 107 2.53 -12.00 3.87
N VAL A 108 3.07 -12.22 2.67
CA VAL A 108 2.98 -11.29 1.55
C VAL A 108 2.48 -12.11 0.37
N CYS A 109 1.39 -11.66 -0.23
CA CYS A 109 0.70 -12.40 -1.28
C CYS A 109 0.50 -11.55 -2.51
N LEU A 110 0.43 -12.20 -3.67
CA LEU A 110 -0.03 -11.56 -4.90
C LEU A 110 -1.50 -11.91 -5.09
N MET A 111 -2.32 -10.90 -5.25
CA MET A 111 -3.76 -11.08 -5.39
C MET A 111 -4.29 -10.29 -6.59
N THR A 112 -5.26 -10.88 -7.29
CA THR A 112 -6.04 -10.13 -8.28
C THR A 112 -6.86 -9.08 -7.56
N TYR A 113 -7.39 -8.12 -8.31
CA TYR A 113 -8.29 -7.10 -7.74
C TYR A 113 -9.44 -7.75 -6.97
N GLU A 114 -10.11 -8.73 -7.58
CA GLU A 114 -11.27 -9.36 -6.97
C GLU A 114 -10.90 -10.10 -5.68
N THR A 115 -9.81 -10.84 -5.69
CA THR A 115 -9.36 -11.58 -4.51
C THR A 115 -9.00 -10.63 -3.39
N ALA A 116 -8.31 -9.54 -3.69
CA ALA A 116 -7.94 -8.55 -2.68
C ALA A 116 -9.17 -7.86 -2.09
N MET A 117 -10.13 -7.47 -2.95
CA MET A 117 -11.37 -6.84 -2.47
C MET A 117 -12.13 -7.75 -1.52
N ASN A 118 -12.11 -9.05 -1.77
CA ASN A 118 -12.77 -10.02 -0.88
C ASN A 118 -11.99 -10.29 0.40
N ALA A 119 -10.67 -10.10 0.36
CA ALA A 119 -9.82 -10.34 1.52
C ALA A 119 -9.82 -9.20 2.53
N PHE A 120 -9.97 -7.96 2.08
CA PHE A 120 -9.90 -6.79 2.97
C PHE A 120 -11.05 -6.77 3.96
N GLN A 121 -10.71 -6.53 5.23
CA GLN A 121 -11.68 -6.37 6.31
C GLN A 121 -12.14 -4.92 6.47
N TRP A 122 -11.36 -3.95 5.96
CA TRP A 122 -11.62 -2.53 6.12
C TRP A 122 -12.10 -1.90 4.83
N GLN A 123 -13.18 -1.11 4.93
CA GLN A 123 -13.72 -0.40 3.77
C GLN A 123 -12.71 0.57 3.16
N SER A 124 -11.89 1.21 3.99
CA SER A 124 -10.87 2.15 3.50
C SER A 124 -9.87 1.48 2.55
N SER A 125 -9.45 0.25 2.85
CA SER A 125 -8.56 -0.51 1.97
C SER A 125 -9.20 -0.79 0.61
N LYS A 126 -10.48 -1.13 0.63
CA LYS A 126 -11.24 -1.39 -0.61
C LYS A 126 -11.36 -0.13 -1.46
N VAL A 127 -11.59 1.01 -0.83
CA VAL A 127 -11.70 2.30 -1.53
C VAL A 127 -10.36 2.63 -2.20
N ILE A 128 -9.25 2.45 -1.49
CA ILE A 128 -7.92 2.75 -2.00
C ILE A 128 -7.57 1.85 -3.18
N LEU A 129 -7.84 0.55 -3.05
CA LEU A 129 -7.58 -0.39 -4.15
C LEU A 129 -8.44 -0.07 -5.37
N THR A 130 -9.69 0.28 -5.16
CA THR A 130 -10.59 0.68 -6.25
C THR A 130 -10.04 1.90 -6.99
N LYS A 131 -9.59 2.91 -6.26
CA LYS A 131 -8.99 4.10 -6.88
C LYS A 131 -7.75 3.76 -7.69
N ALA A 132 -6.88 2.91 -7.15
CA ALA A 132 -5.65 2.50 -7.83
C ALA A 132 -5.97 1.70 -9.09
N ASN A 133 -6.89 0.76 -8.98
CA ASN A 133 -7.28 -0.07 -10.12
C ASN A 133 -7.94 0.75 -11.23
N ASP A 134 -8.78 1.71 -10.88
CA ASP A 134 -9.39 2.62 -11.84
C ASP A 134 -8.34 3.49 -12.53
N TYR A 135 -7.37 3.98 -11.78
CA TYR A 135 -6.27 4.78 -12.33
C TYR A 135 -5.47 3.98 -13.36
N LEU A 136 -5.12 2.75 -13.01
CA LEU A 136 -4.37 1.85 -13.92
C LEU A 136 -5.17 1.54 -15.17
N SER A 137 -6.46 1.28 -15.04
CA SER A 137 -7.33 0.98 -16.18
C SER A 137 -7.40 2.16 -17.14
N LYS A 138 -7.48 3.38 -16.63
CA LYS A 138 -7.48 4.60 -17.45
C LYS A 138 -6.15 4.81 -18.17
N MET A 139 -5.04 4.51 -17.50
CA MET A 139 -3.71 4.59 -18.11
C MET A 139 -3.59 3.63 -19.29
N GLU A 140 -4.09 2.41 -19.14
CA GLU A 140 -4.06 1.41 -20.21
C GLU A 140 -4.86 1.88 -21.44
N ILE A 141 -6.03 2.46 -21.22
CA ILE A 141 -6.86 2.99 -22.31
C ILE A 141 -6.12 4.09 -23.05
N ASN A 142 -5.40 4.96 -22.34
CA ASN A 142 -4.71 6.09 -22.94
C ASN A 142 -3.42 5.73 -23.68
N HIS A 143 -2.95 4.49 -23.54
CA HIS A 143 -1.75 4.01 -24.21
C HIS A 143 -2.04 3.19 -25.48
N VAL A 144 -3.28 3.10 -25.87
CA VAL A 144 -3.68 2.39 -27.08
C VAL A 144 -3.53 3.27 -28.32
#